data_7425ee39b5544a568426f2be5d23eac3
#
_entry.id   7425ee39b5544a568426f2be5d23eac3
#
_cell.length_a   1.000
_cell.length_b   1.000
_cell.length_c   1.000
_cell.angle_alpha   90.00
_cell.angle_beta   90.00
_cell.angle_gamma   90.00
#
_symmetry.space_group_name_H-M   'P 1'
#
loop_
_entity.id
_entity.type
_entity.pdbx_description
1 polymer ?
#
loop_
_entity_poly.entity_id
_entity_poly.type
_entity_poly.pdbx_seq_one_letter_code
_entity_poly.pdbx_strand_id
1 'polypeptide(L)'
;MIELAMLMPVILAVVLLVVQFTLWFHGRQVADAAAREGARIARAAGTSDGWQSGAEAKARQIIQAVGPKLLRNAQVQAWEKGDQRGVDVTASAVQVVPLLPETTFEVTAHFGGPIECFRPDDGSEGCE
;
A
#
# COMPACT_ATOMS: atom_id res chain seq x y z
N MET A 1 -37.70 21.35 19.07
CA MET A 1 -37.84 20.07 18.30
C MET A 1 -37.40 20.23 16.85
N ILE A 2 -37.82 21.28 16.14
CA ILE A 2 -37.40 21.53 14.73
C ILE A 2 -35.92 21.80 14.59
N GLU A 3 -35.30 22.49 15.52
CA GLU A 3 -33.84 22.76 15.55
C GLU A 3 -33.01 21.49 15.61
N LEU A 4 -33.45 20.49 16.40
CA LEU A 4 -32.75 19.20 16.50
C LEU A 4 -32.89 18.39 15.22
N ALA A 5 -34.02 18.46 14.54
CA ALA A 5 -34.25 17.80 13.27
C ALA A 5 -33.35 18.36 12.14
N MET A 6 -33.06 19.66 12.16
CA MET A 6 -32.17 20.30 11.21
C MET A 6 -30.68 20.00 11.51
N LEU A 7 -30.31 19.81 12.79
CA LEU A 7 -28.93 19.49 13.19
C LEU A 7 -28.55 18.03 12.93
N MET A 8 -29.51 17.10 12.97
CA MET A 8 -29.26 15.67 12.82
C MET A 8 -28.52 15.30 11.51
N PRO A 9 -28.93 15.77 10.33
CA PRO A 9 -28.22 15.44 9.11
C PRO A 9 -26.78 15.99 9.07
N VAL A 10 -26.56 17.14 9.70
CA VAL A 10 -25.21 17.74 9.78
C VAL A 10 -24.31 16.90 10.68
N ILE A 11 -24.79 16.48 11.85
CA ILE A 11 -24.05 15.60 12.76
C ILE A 11 -23.74 14.29 12.08
N LEU A 12 -24.71 13.68 11.39
CA LEU A 12 -24.53 12.44 10.66
C LEU A 12 -23.45 12.58 9.57
N ALA A 13 -23.48 13.67 8.80
CA ALA A 13 -22.48 13.95 7.78
C ALA A 13 -21.07 14.08 8.37
N VAL A 14 -20.92 14.77 9.50
CA VAL A 14 -19.63 14.91 10.20
C VAL A 14 -19.12 13.55 10.67
N VAL A 15 -19.98 12.72 11.26
CA VAL A 15 -19.60 11.37 11.71
C VAL A 15 -19.15 10.52 10.53
N LEU A 16 -19.87 10.53 9.42
CA LEU A 16 -19.50 9.79 8.20
C LEU A 16 -18.15 10.26 7.63
N LEU A 17 -17.87 11.57 7.65
CA LEU A 17 -16.59 12.11 7.22
C LEU A 17 -15.43 11.64 8.11
N VAL A 18 -15.62 11.62 9.42
CA VAL A 18 -14.61 11.13 10.37
C VAL A 18 -14.33 9.64 10.13
N VAL A 19 -15.38 8.84 9.95
CA VAL A 19 -15.24 7.41 9.64
C VAL A 19 -14.51 7.22 8.32
N GLN A 20 -14.88 7.97 7.27
CA GLN A 20 -14.23 7.89 5.96
C GLN A 20 -12.74 8.23 6.02
N PHE A 21 -12.39 9.29 6.74
CA PHE A 21 -10.98 9.67 6.91
C PHE A 21 -10.19 8.59 7.66
N THR A 22 -10.77 8.01 8.70
CA THR A 22 -10.15 6.92 9.47
C THR A 22 -9.92 5.68 8.60
N LEU A 23 -10.89 5.30 7.78
CA LEU A 23 -10.76 4.17 6.86
C LEU A 23 -9.69 4.41 5.78
N TRP A 24 -9.63 5.61 5.22
CA TRP A 24 -8.60 6.00 4.27
C TRP A 24 -7.20 5.94 4.89
N PHE A 25 -7.04 6.52 6.08
CA PHE A 25 -5.77 6.52 6.79
C PHE A 25 -5.30 5.10 7.14
N HIS A 26 -6.23 4.27 7.61
CA HIS A 26 -5.92 2.87 7.93
C HIS A 26 -5.59 2.06 6.68
N GLY A 27 -6.33 2.25 5.58
CA GLY A 27 -6.03 1.65 4.28
C GLY A 27 -4.63 2.02 3.78
N ARG A 28 -4.21 3.28 3.97
CA ARG A 28 -2.86 3.74 3.64
C ARG A 28 -1.79 2.99 4.45
N GLN A 29 -1.99 2.80 5.74
CA GLN A 29 -1.05 2.03 6.58
C GLN A 29 -0.91 0.58 6.11
N VAL A 30 -2.00 -0.05 5.70
CA VAL A 30 -1.97 -1.42 5.15
C VAL A 30 -1.19 -1.45 3.82
N ALA A 31 -1.42 -0.50 2.94
CA ALA A 31 -0.68 -0.40 1.67
C ALA A 31 0.82 -0.16 1.90
N ASP A 32 1.16 0.72 2.83
CA ASP A 32 2.56 0.98 3.22
C ASP A 32 3.24 -0.27 3.78
N ALA A 33 2.57 -1.01 4.66
CA ALA A 33 3.09 -2.26 5.22
C ALA A 33 3.29 -3.33 4.14
N ALA A 34 2.34 -3.46 3.21
CA ALA A 34 2.43 -4.39 2.09
C ALA A 34 3.60 -4.04 1.15
N ALA A 35 3.74 -2.77 0.81
CA ALA A 35 4.82 -2.29 -0.07
C ALA A 35 6.20 -2.48 0.58
N ARG A 36 6.34 -2.21 1.88
CA ARG A 36 7.59 -2.43 2.63
C ARG A 36 7.99 -3.88 2.66
N GLU A 37 7.06 -4.77 2.96
CA GLU A 37 7.34 -6.20 3.04
C GLU A 37 7.62 -6.80 1.66
N GLY A 38 6.89 -6.39 0.62
CA GLY A 38 7.19 -6.75 -0.76
C GLY A 38 8.59 -6.28 -1.20
N ALA A 39 8.93 -5.02 -0.89
CA ALA A 39 10.24 -4.47 -1.19
C ALA A 39 11.38 -5.19 -0.44
N ARG A 40 11.13 -5.62 0.80
CA ARG A 40 12.09 -6.45 1.56
C ARG A 40 12.41 -7.76 0.82
N ILE A 41 11.39 -8.45 0.36
CA ILE A 41 11.57 -9.69 -0.42
C ILE A 41 12.29 -9.40 -1.75
N ALA A 42 11.92 -8.34 -2.46
CA ALA A 42 12.56 -7.96 -3.71
C ALA A 42 14.07 -7.68 -3.56
N ARG A 43 14.45 -7.01 -2.48
CA ARG A 43 15.86 -6.69 -2.18
C ARG A 43 16.65 -7.91 -1.73
N ALA A 44 16.06 -8.75 -0.87
CA ALA A 44 16.70 -9.95 -0.33
C ALA A 44 16.88 -11.08 -1.37
N ALA A 45 16.17 -11.02 -2.49
CA ALA A 45 16.28 -12.02 -3.56
C ALA A 45 17.61 -11.99 -4.33
N GLY A 46 18.43 -10.95 -4.16
CA GLY A 46 19.74 -10.83 -4.82
C GLY A 46 19.64 -10.93 -6.33
N THR A 47 20.42 -11.82 -6.94
CA THR A 47 20.45 -12.06 -8.40
C THR A 47 19.46 -13.13 -8.87
N SER A 48 18.61 -13.66 -8.01
CA SER A 48 17.70 -14.75 -8.37
C SER A 48 16.59 -14.31 -9.33
N ASP A 49 16.31 -15.15 -10.31
CA ASP A 49 15.19 -14.95 -11.24
C ASP A 49 13.84 -15.16 -10.55
N GLY A 50 12.81 -14.44 -11.03
CA GLY A 50 11.45 -14.58 -10.50
C GLY A 50 11.18 -13.84 -9.20
N TRP A 51 12.07 -12.98 -8.76
CA TRP A 51 11.90 -12.16 -7.55
C TRP A 51 10.64 -11.29 -7.58
N GLN A 52 10.23 -10.82 -8.77
CA GLN A 52 9.04 -9.98 -8.94
C GLN A 52 7.79 -10.70 -8.43
N SER A 53 7.58 -11.93 -8.87
CA SER A 53 6.41 -12.72 -8.47
C SER A 53 6.37 -13.00 -6.97
N GLY A 54 7.53 -13.27 -6.36
CA GLY A 54 7.67 -13.46 -4.91
C GLY A 54 7.36 -12.19 -4.12
N ALA A 55 7.89 -11.06 -4.55
CA ALA A 55 7.67 -9.76 -3.93
C ALA A 55 6.20 -9.32 -4.02
N GLU A 56 5.59 -9.45 -5.19
CA GLU A 56 4.18 -9.13 -5.39
C GLU A 56 3.24 -10.06 -4.61
N ALA A 57 3.52 -11.36 -4.61
CA ALA A 57 2.75 -12.34 -3.84
C ALA A 57 2.78 -12.03 -2.35
N LYS A 58 3.94 -11.64 -1.82
CA LYS A 58 4.09 -11.24 -0.42
C LYS A 58 3.30 -9.99 -0.08
N ALA A 59 3.38 -8.96 -0.91
CA ALA A 59 2.60 -7.74 -0.72
C ALA A 59 1.09 -8.01 -0.75
N ARG A 60 0.61 -8.82 -1.72
CA ARG A 60 -0.80 -9.25 -1.77
C ARG A 60 -1.21 -10.05 -0.55
N GLN A 61 -0.34 -10.92 -0.04
CA GLN A 61 -0.59 -11.68 1.19
C GLN A 61 -0.83 -10.75 2.38
N ILE A 62 -0.03 -9.70 2.54
CA ILE A 62 -0.21 -8.71 3.63
C ILE A 62 -1.55 -7.98 3.49
N ILE A 63 -1.91 -7.54 2.28
CA ILE A 63 -3.20 -6.87 2.04
C ILE A 63 -4.36 -7.79 2.43
N GLN A 64 -4.30 -9.06 2.06
CA GLN A 64 -5.35 -10.03 2.36
C GLN A 64 -5.41 -10.40 3.85
N ALA A 65 -4.27 -10.43 4.53
CA ALA A 65 -4.21 -10.79 5.95
C ALA A 65 -4.69 -9.66 6.86
N VAL A 66 -4.31 -8.41 6.54
CA VAL A 66 -4.53 -7.25 7.43
C VAL A 66 -5.75 -6.43 7.01
N GLY A 67 -5.98 -6.29 5.71
CA GLY A 67 -7.00 -5.40 5.18
C GLY A 67 -7.84 -5.95 4.02
N PRO A 68 -8.39 -7.18 4.10
CA PRO A 68 -9.09 -7.78 2.97
C PRO A 68 -10.34 -7.00 2.53
N LYS A 69 -10.91 -6.21 3.42
CA LYS A 69 -12.10 -5.39 3.17
C LYS A 69 -11.83 -3.88 3.20
N LEU A 70 -10.62 -3.47 3.53
CA LEU A 70 -10.22 -2.06 3.64
C LEU A 70 -9.76 -1.47 2.32
N LEU A 71 -9.13 -2.29 1.48
CA LEU A 71 -8.61 -1.89 0.18
C LEU A 71 -9.35 -2.61 -0.94
N ARG A 72 -9.84 -1.83 -1.90
CA ARG A 72 -10.47 -2.32 -3.13
C ARG A 72 -9.51 -2.14 -4.31
N ASN A 73 -9.61 -3.04 -5.27
CA ASN A 73 -8.84 -2.98 -6.52
C ASN A 73 -7.34 -2.82 -6.29
N ALA A 74 -6.80 -3.51 -5.28
CA ALA A 74 -5.39 -3.44 -4.97
C ALA A 74 -4.54 -3.99 -6.12
N GLN A 75 -3.72 -3.12 -6.69
CA GLN A 75 -2.71 -3.45 -7.69
C GLN A 75 -1.34 -3.40 -7.05
N VAL A 76 -0.56 -4.42 -7.30
CA VAL A 76 0.80 -4.55 -6.79
C VAL A 76 1.71 -4.76 -7.97
N GLN A 77 2.73 -3.92 -8.09
CA GLN A 77 3.73 -3.99 -9.15
C GLN A 77 5.13 -3.95 -8.56
N ALA A 78 5.93 -4.94 -8.90
CA ALA A 78 7.36 -4.90 -8.60
C ALA A 78 8.09 -4.07 -9.66
N TRP A 79 9.06 -3.28 -9.22
CA TRP A 79 9.88 -2.45 -10.10
C TRP A 79 11.35 -2.63 -9.82
N GLU A 80 12.17 -2.39 -10.84
CA GLU A 80 13.62 -2.39 -10.78
C GLU A 80 14.17 -1.16 -11.49
N LYS A 81 15.09 -0.48 -10.87
CA LYS A 81 15.77 0.67 -11.43
C LYS A 81 17.24 0.68 -11.04
N GLY A 82 18.10 0.26 -11.97
CA GLY A 82 19.52 0.11 -11.70
C GLY A 82 19.78 -0.91 -10.60
N ASP A 83 20.41 -0.50 -9.52
CA ASP A 83 20.74 -1.33 -8.35
C ASP A 83 19.65 -1.29 -7.26
N GLN A 84 18.45 -0.81 -7.60
CA GLN A 84 17.33 -0.70 -6.67
C GLN A 84 16.15 -1.53 -7.12
N ARG A 85 15.49 -2.16 -6.15
CA ARG A 85 14.25 -2.89 -6.34
C ARG A 85 13.22 -2.49 -5.32
N GLY A 86 11.97 -2.56 -5.73
CA GLY A 86 10.88 -2.22 -4.85
C GLY A 86 9.54 -2.72 -5.33
N VAL A 87 8.52 -2.32 -4.60
CA VAL A 87 7.13 -2.65 -4.89
C VAL A 87 6.27 -1.40 -4.72
N ASP A 88 5.39 -1.22 -5.68
CA ASP A 88 4.33 -0.21 -5.65
C ASP A 88 3.00 -0.89 -5.37
N VAL A 89 2.24 -0.29 -4.47
CA VAL A 89 0.87 -0.70 -4.16
C VAL A 89 -0.05 0.46 -4.43
N THR A 90 -1.04 0.25 -5.27
CA THR A 90 -2.12 1.21 -5.55
C THR A 90 -3.44 0.55 -5.26
N ALA A 91 -4.28 1.19 -4.47
CA ALA A 91 -5.58 0.68 -4.09
C ALA A 91 -6.55 1.82 -3.78
N SER A 92 -7.84 1.51 -3.72
CA SER A 92 -8.85 2.45 -3.26
C SER A 92 -9.32 2.05 -1.87
N ALA A 93 -9.36 3.01 -0.94
CA ALA A 93 -9.96 2.77 0.38
C ALA A 93 -11.48 2.56 0.25
N VAL A 94 -12.03 1.77 1.17
CA VAL A 94 -13.49 1.56 1.23
C VAL A 94 -14.20 2.89 1.43
N GLN A 95 -15.21 3.13 0.61
CA GLN A 95 -16.00 4.34 0.64
C GLN A 95 -17.28 4.13 1.45
N VAL A 96 -17.50 5.00 2.44
CA VAL A 96 -18.70 5.02 3.29
C VAL A 96 -19.57 6.24 2.96
N VAL A 97 -18.94 7.34 2.53
CA VAL A 97 -19.67 8.55 2.15
C VAL A 97 -20.23 8.40 0.73
N PRO A 98 -21.54 8.37 0.54
CA PRO A 98 -22.14 8.35 -0.78
C PRO A 98 -21.87 9.67 -1.52
N LEU A 99 -22.01 9.69 -2.84
CA LEU A 99 -21.88 10.85 -3.73
C LEU A 99 -20.45 11.32 -4.04
N LEU A 100 -19.43 10.77 -3.41
CA LEU A 100 -18.05 11.06 -3.78
C LEU A 100 -17.55 10.03 -4.83
N PRO A 101 -16.74 10.45 -5.81
CA PRO A 101 -16.14 9.51 -6.77
C PRO A 101 -15.14 8.57 -6.06
N GLU A 102 -15.08 7.31 -6.49
CA GLU A 102 -14.20 6.29 -5.89
C GLU A 102 -12.71 6.68 -5.93
N THR A 103 -12.30 7.49 -6.90
CA THR A 103 -10.94 7.99 -7.04
C THR A 103 -10.51 8.97 -5.93
N THR A 104 -11.45 9.50 -5.16
CA THR A 104 -11.18 10.49 -4.10
C THR A 104 -10.34 9.89 -2.96
N PHE A 105 -10.43 8.57 -2.75
CA PHE A 105 -9.78 7.87 -1.65
C PHE A 105 -8.76 6.85 -2.16
N GLU A 106 -8.04 7.21 -3.20
CA GLU A 106 -6.92 6.42 -3.70
C GLU A 106 -5.76 6.42 -2.70
N VAL A 107 -5.14 5.27 -2.54
CA VAL A 107 -3.98 5.05 -1.67
C VAL A 107 -2.87 4.51 -2.54
N THR A 108 -1.72 5.18 -2.50
CA THR A 108 -0.50 4.74 -3.19
C THR A 108 0.63 4.61 -2.20
N ALA A 109 1.34 3.49 -2.24
CA ALA A 109 2.55 3.23 -1.48
C ALA A 109 3.68 2.82 -2.41
N HIS A 110 4.82 3.47 -2.27
CA HIS A 110 6.04 3.20 -3.05
C HIS A 110 7.18 2.94 -2.09
N PHE A 111 7.72 1.73 -2.11
CA PHE A 111 8.87 1.35 -1.30
C PHE A 111 9.89 0.57 -2.12
N GLY A 112 11.15 0.83 -1.84
CA GLY A 112 12.27 0.12 -2.44
C GLY A 112 13.60 0.53 -1.83
N GLY A 113 14.65 -0.04 -2.33
CA GLY A 113 16.01 0.25 -1.90
C GLY A 113 17.03 -0.59 -2.66
N PRO A 114 18.32 -0.46 -2.29
CA PRO A 114 19.38 -1.19 -2.95
C PRO A 114 19.20 -2.70 -2.78
N ILE A 115 19.62 -3.45 -3.78
CA ILE A 115 19.62 -4.91 -3.76
C ILE A 115 20.60 -5.38 -2.68
N GLU A 116 20.15 -6.29 -1.83
CA GLU A 116 20.97 -6.89 -0.80
C GLU A 116 21.78 -8.04 -1.42
N CYS A 117 23.05 -7.81 -1.60
CA CYS A 117 23.97 -8.82 -2.11
C CYS A 117 25.27 -8.82 -1.32
N PHE A 118 25.95 -9.96 -1.31
CA PHE A 118 27.28 -10.05 -0.74
C PHE A 118 28.26 -9.29 -1.67
N ARG A 119 28.91 -8.29 -1.11
CA ARG A 119 30.01 -7.58 -1.78
C ARG A 119 31.31 -7.99 -1.08
N PRO A 120 32.21 -8.73 -1.75
CA PRO A 120 33.51 -9.00 -1.17
C PRO A 120 34.30 -7.70 -1.01
N ASP A 121 35.12 -7.61 0.02
CA ASP A 121 35.94 -6.43 0.33
C ASP A 121 37.21 -6.35 -0.55
N ASP A 122 37.06 -6.63 -1.83
CA ASP A 122 38.12 -6.62 -2.85
C ASP A 122 38.08 -5.41 -3.79
N GLY A 123 37.15 -4.45 -3.50
CA GLY A 123 36.95 -3.25 -4.31
C GLY A 123 36.08 -3.45 -5.56
N SER A 124 35.46 -4.61 -5.75
CA SER A 124 34.49 -4.83 -6.82
C SER A 124 33.15 -4.14 -6.52
N GLU A 125 32.59 -3.43 -7.50
CA GLU A 125 31.32 -2.69 -7.35
C GLU A 125 30.09 -3.53 -7.78
N GLY A 126 30.21 -4.82 -7.92
CA GLY A 126 29.12 -5.69 -8.39
C GLY A 126 28.54 -6.61 -7.32
N CYS A 127 27.28 -7.04 -7.52
CA CYS A 127 26.69 -8.20 -6.85
C CYS A 127 27.07 -9.47 -7.62
N GLU A 128 27.76 -10.42 -6.99
CA GLU A 128 28.00 -11.76 -7.52
C GLU A 128 26.95 -12.75 -7.03
#